data_ad5768386534084e02cb714f6e060849
#
_entry.id   ad5768386534084e02cb714f6e060849
#
_cell.length_a   1.000
_cell.length_b   1.000
_cell.length_c   1.000
_cell.angle_alpha   90.00
_cell.angle_beta   90.00
_cell.angle_gamma   90.00
#
_symmetry.space_group_name_H-M   'P 1'
#
loop_
_entity.id
_entity.type
_entity.pdbx_description
1 polymer ?
#
loop_
_entity_poly.entity_id
_entity_poly.type
_entity_poly.pdbx_seq_one_letter_code
_entity_poly.pdbx_strand_id
1 'polypeptide(L)'
;SQNRYPENIFILNHIINQGMGAAIRTGLEAVKRHNPKYIVNMDADGQHAIEDIDKVCEPLIKGEADAVIGVRPFKDMPFSKSFANNIMNFLTRIFYRVNVSDSQTGFRAFTIDTLNKVDIRARGYIIASEFLRQFKENNIKLKEVTITTIYTPETQAKGTNAIVGLKIMFRMLKEVLFE
;
A
#
# COMPACT_ATOMS: atom_id res chain seq x y z
N SER A 1 -8.49 -13.24 30.81
CA SER A 1 -8.91 -13.33 29.41
C SER A 1 -7.89 -14.17 28.66
N GLN A 2 -8.28 -15.39 28.28
CA GLN A 2 -7.45 -16.28 27.49
C GLN A 2 -7.14 -15.55 26.15
N ASN A 3 -5.86 -15.41 25.82
CA ASN A 3 -5.43 -14.89 24.54
C ASN A 3 -6.03 -15.78 23.44
N ARG A 4 -7.00 -15.23 22.71
CA ARG A 4 -7.74 -15.91 21.65
C ARG A 4 -6.88 -16.13 20.39
N TYR A 5 -5.69 -15.53 20.36
CA TYR A 5 -4.78 -15.52 19.23
C TYR A 5 -3.41 -16.08 19.62
N PRO A 6 -2.64 -16.64 18.66
CA PRO A 6 -1.25 -17.02 18.87
C PRO A 6 -0.41 -15.86 19.42
N GLU A 7 0.66 -16.17 20.15
CA GLU A 7 1.53 -15.15 20.79
C GLU A 7 2.19 -14.17 19.83
N ASN A 8 2.27 -14.52 18.55
CA ASN A 8 2.84 -13.68 17.48
C ASN A 8 1.80 -12.80 16.77
N ILE A 9 0.53 -12.81 17.23
CA ILE A 9 -0.52 -11.95 16.67
C ILE A 9 -0.84 -10.82 17.65
N PHE A 10 -0.71 -9.59 17.16
CA PHE A 10 -1.01 -8.36 17.90
C PHE A 10 -2.19 -7.64 17.25
N ILE A 11 -3.24 -7.36 18.03
CA ILE A 11 -4.39 -6.60 17.58
C ILE A 11 -4.28 -5.18 18.11
N LEU A 12 -4.25 -4.20 17.20
CA LEU A 12 -4.20 -2.79 17.51
C LEU A 12 -5.55 -2.15 17.17
N ASN A 13 -6.31 -1.78 18.21
CA ASN A 13 -7.63 -1.20 18.05
C ASN A 13 -7.59 0.31 18.22
N HIS A 14 -8.20 1.04 17.26
CA HIS A 14 -8.51 2.46 17.44
C HIS A 14 -9.85 2.61 18.18
N ILE A 15 -9.91 3.50 19.17
CA ILE A 15 -11.14 3.79 19.92
C ILE A 15 -12.21 4.38 18.97
N ILE A 16 -11.77 5.18 18.00
CA ILE A 16 -12.62 5.76 16.96
C ILE A 16 -12.01 5.45 15.58
N ASN A 17 -12.83 5.33 14.56
CA ASN A 17 -12.37 5.14 13.20
C ASN A 17 -11.64 6.40 12.70
N GLN A 18 -10.34 6.30 12.46
CA GLN A 18 -9.49 7.38 11.94
C GLN A 18 -9.13 7.18 10.46
N GLY A 19 -9.68 6.13 9.85
CA GLY A 19 -9.44 5.76 8.45
C GLY A 19 -8.18 4.91 8.22
N MET A 20 -8.06 4.39 7.00
CA MET A 20 -7.03 3.44 6.58
C MET A 20 -5.60 3.96 6.83
N GLY A 21 -5.32 5.20 6.49
CA GLY A 21 -3.98 5.78 6.69
C GLY A 21 -3.53 5.77 8.14
N ALA A 22 -4.44 6.05 9.09
CA ALA A 22 -4.14 5.99 10.51
C ALA A 22 -3.89 4.55 10.98
N ALA A 23 -4.67 3.59 10.47
CA ALA A 23 -4.50 2.18 10.79
C ALA A 23 -3.14 1.64 10.32
N ILE A 24 -2.77 1.94 9.07
CA ILE A 24 -1.45 1.57 8.52
C ILE A 24 -0.32 2.19 9.36
N ARG A 25 -0.41 3.48 9.68
CA ARG A 25 0.60 4.17 10.50
C ARG A 25 0.77 3.53 11.86
N THR A 26 -0.33 3.22 12.54
CA THR A 26 -0.29 2.54 13.85
C THR A 26 0.37 1.17 13.75
N GLY A 27 0.07 0.41 12.69
CA GLY A 27 0.73 -0.87 12.41
C GLY A 27 2.22 -0.72 12.17
N LEU A 28 2.63 0.26 11.35
CA LEU A 28 4.05 0.53 11.07
C LEU A 28 4.83 0.95 12.32
N GLU A 29 4.24 1.80 13.16
CA GLU A 29 4.87 2.20 14.43
C GLU A 29 5.01 1.01 15.41
N ALA A 30 4.03 0.11 15.44
CA ALA A 30 4.13 -1.10 16.24
C ALA A 30 5.25 -2.03 15.70
N VAL A 31 5.31 -2.20 14.38
CA VAL A 31 6.32 -3.04 13.72
C VAL A 31 7.75 -2.51 13.97
N LYS A 32 7.97 -1.19 13.98
CA LYS A 32 9.29 -0.60 14.31
C LYS A 32 9.82 -1.09 15.66
N ARG A 33 8.95 -1.28 16.65
CA ARG A 33 9.34 -1.73 18.01
C ARG A 33 9.86 -3.16 18.03
N HIS A 34 9.46 -3.98 17.07
CA HIS A 34 9.92 -5.37 16.93
C HIS A 34 11.17 -5.50 16.04
N ASN A 35 11.56 -4.43 15.35
CA ASN A 35 12.75 -4.36 14.50
C ASN A 35 12.90 -5.57 13.53
N PRO A 36 11.87 -5.96 12.78
CA PRO A 36 11.96 -7.07 11.84
C PRO A 36 12.84 -6.69 10.65
N LYS A 37 13.47 -7.67 10.01
CA LYS A 37 14.29 -7.41 8.83
C LYS A 37 13.45 -6.99 7.62
N TYR A 38 12.30 -7.63 7.42
CA TYR A 38 11.37 -7.38 6.32
C TYR A 38 9.95 -7.14 6.86
N ILE A 39 9.22 -6.29 6.17
CA ILE A 39 7.87 -5.88 6.54
C ILE A 39 6.97 -6.06 5.32
N VAL A 40 5.82 -6.66 5.52
CA VAL A 40 4.77 -6.75 4.49
C VAL A 40 3.54 -6.01 4.99
N ASN A 41 3.07 -5.05 4.20
CA ASN A 41 1.76 -4.42 4.36
C ASN A 41 0.80 -5.02 3.34
N MET A 42 -0.37 -5.45 3.78
CA MET A 42 -1.37 -6.10 2.94
C MET A 42 -2.78 -5.76 3.44
N ASP A 43 -3.71 -5.53 2.51
CA ASP A 43 -5.11 -5.36 2.86
C ASP A 43 -5.72 -6.72 3.25
N ALA A 44 -6.55 -6.73 4.31
CA ALA A 44 -7.18 -7.95 4.84
C ALA A 44 -8.62 -8.14 4.33
N ASP A 45 -8.93 -7.67 3.12
CA ASP A 45 -10.26 -7.74 2.51
C ASP A 45 -10.49 -9.01 1.66
N GLY A 46 -9.48 -9.88 1.60
CA GLY A 46 -9.50 -11.13 0.85
C GLY A 46 -9.18 -10.99 -0.65
N GLN A 47 -8.71 -9.83 -1.10
CA GLN A 47 -8.31 -9.63 -2.50
C GLN A 47 -6.88 -10.03 -2.82
N HIS A 48 -6.04 -10.22 -1.80
CA HIS A 48 -4.64 -10.61 -1.96
C HIS A 48 -4.41 -12.07 -1.60
N ALA A 49 -3.66 -12.78 -2.43
CA ALA A 49 -3.22 -14.15 -2.15
C ALA A 49 -2.07 -14.14 -1.14
N ILE A 50 -2.20 -14.92 -0.06
CA ILE A 50 -1.16 -15.02 0.99
C ILE A 50 0.11 -15.67 0.42
N GLU A 51 -0.04 -16.55 -0.55
CA GLU A 51 1.04 -17.25 -1.25
C GLU A 51 1.99 -16.31 -2.00
N ASP A 52 1.54 -15.10 -2.32
CA ASP A 52 2.37 -14.08 -2.97
C ASP A 52 3.31 -13.34 -2.00
N ILE A 53 3.21 -13.57 -0.68
CA ILE A 53 4.09 -12.93 0.32
C ILE A 53 5.56 -13.26 0.03
N ASP A 54 5.88 -14.52 -0.18
CA ASP A 54 7.25 -14.96 -0.46
C ASP A 54 7.78 -14.33 -1.75
N LYS A 55 6.96 -14.26 -2.78
CA LYS A 55 7.27 -13.67 -4.08
C LYS A 55 7.54 -12.16 -3.99
N VAL A 56 6.78 -11.44 -3.16
CA VAL A 56 6.97 -10.00 -2.93
C VAL A 56 8.19 -9.74 -2.05
N CYS A 57 8.52 -10.65 -1.12
CA CYS A 57 9.71 -10.55 -0.26
C CYS A 57 11.02 -10.96 -0.97
N GLU A 58 10.95 -11.80 -1.99
CA GLU A 58 12.14 -12.34 -2.67
C GLU A 58 13.16 -11.29 -3.12
N PRO A 59 12.75 -10.16 -3.79
CA PRO A 59 13.71 -9.13 -4.18
C PRO A 59 14.40 -8.42 -3.00
N LEU A 60 13.71 -8.31 -1.86
CA LEU A 60 14.29 -7.75 -0.63
C LEU A 60 15.32 -8.71 -0.04
N ILE A 61 15.01 -10.00 0.00
CA ILE A 61 15.89 -11.05 0.54
C ILE A 61 17.17 -11.14 -0.29
N LYS A 62 17.06 -11.00 -1.62
CA LYS A 62 18.20 -10.99 -2.55
C LYS A 62 18.98 -9.68 -2.57
N GLY A 63 18.54 -8.63 -1.87
CA GLY A 63 19.17 -7.30 -1.92
C GLY A 63 18.99 -6.59 -3.27
N GLU A 64 18.03 -7.03 -4.08
CA GLU A 64 17.72 -6.44 -5.38
C GLU A 64 16.85 -5.18 -5.28
N ALA A 65 16.18 -4.98 -4.15
CA ALA A 65 15.31 -3.83 -3.86
C ALA A 65 15.31 -3.52 -2.36
N ASP A 66 14.95 -2.28 -2.01
CA ASP A 66 14.69 -1.83 -0.65
C ASP A 66 13.19 -1.82 -0.34
N ALA A 67 12.37 -1.65 -1.39
CA ALA A 67 10.91 -1.74 -1.35
C ALA A 67 10.38 -2.47 -2.58
N VAL A 68 9.25 -3.15 -2.41
CA VAL A 68 8.52 -3.85 -3.47
C VAL A 68 7.05 -3.47 -3.38
N ILE A 69 6.42 -3.25 -4.54
CA ILE A 69 4.97 -3.14 -4.66
C ILE A 69 4.42 -4.31 -5.49
N GLY A 70 3.31 -4.88 -5.00
CA GLY A 70 2.57 -5.90 -5.72
C GLY A 70 1.72 -5.26 -6.81
N VAL A 71 1.90 -5.67 -8.06
CA VAL A 71 1.14 -5.15 -9.21
C VAL A 71 0.03 -6.13 -9.58
N ARG A 72 -1.20 -5.65 -9.58
CA ARG A 72 -2.37 -6.44 -9.99
C ARG A 72 -2.45 -6.49 -11.52
N PRO A 73 -2.67 -7.67 -12.12
CA PRO A 73 -2.85 -7.78 -13.58
C PRO A 73 -4.10 -7.01 -14.04
N PHE A 74 -3.92 -6.06 -14.95
CA PHE A 74 -5.03 -5.24 -15.48
C PHE A 74 -6.12 -6.06 -16.16
N LYS A 75 -5.76 -7.18 -16.79
CA LYS A 75 -6.71 -8.09 -17.46
C LYS A 75 -7.76 -8.67 -16.52
N ASP A 76 -7.42 -8.79 -15.23
CA ASP A 76 -8.29 -9.39 -14.21
C ASP A 76 -9.10 -8.31 -13.47
N MET A 77 -8.82 -7.03 -13.75
CA MET A 77 -9.42 -5.89 -13.06
C MET A 77 -10.69 -5.41 -13.78
N PRO A 78 -11.81 -5.13 -13.06
CA PRO A 78 -12.98 -4.50 -13.65
C PRO A 78 -12.61 -3.17 -14.35
N PHE A 79 -13.20 -2.91 -15.53
CA PHE A 79 -12.84 -1.75 -16.36
C PHE A 79 -12.85 -0.41 -15.58
N SER A 80 -13.85 -0.18 -14.73
CA SER A 80 -13.94 1.04 -13.92
C SER A 80 -12.78 1.20 -12.93
N LYS A 81 -12.33 0.09 -12.32
CA LYS A 81 -11.19 0.06 -11.40
C LYS A 81 -9.88 0.26 -12.16
N SER A 82 -9.73 -0.39 -13.31
CA SER A 82 -8.56 -0.25 -14.19
C SER A 82 -8.42 1.20 -14.68
N PHE A 83 -9.51 1.82 -15.13
CA PHE A 83 -9.52 3.22 -15.57
C PHE A 83 -9.14 4.18 -14.43
N ALA A 84 -9.72 4.02 -13.25
CA ALA A 84 -9.38 4.83 -12.09
C ALA A 84 -7.90 4.64 -11.69
N ASN A 85 -7.39 3.42 -11.70
CA ASN A 85 -5.99 3.14 -11.39
C ASN A 85 -5.04 3.78 -12.41
N ASN A 86 -5.37 3.74 -13.70
CA ASN A 86 -4.58 4.40 -14.74
C ASN A 86 -4.50 5.93 -14.54
N ILE A 87 -5.61 6.57 -14.16
CA ILE A 87 -5.61 7.99 -13.80
C ILE A 87 -4.69 8.24 -12.61
N MET A 88 -4.79 7.42 -11.55
CA MET A 88 -3.95 7.57 -10.37
C MET A 88 -2.46 7.32 -10.67
N ASN A 89 -2.13 6.36 -11.52
CA ASN A 89 -0.76 6.13 -11.99
C ASN A 89 -0.22 7.34 -12.75
N PHE A 90 -1.04 7.91 -13.64
CA PHE A 90 -0.69 9.11 -14.41
C PHE A 90 -0.43 10.31 -13.49
N LEU A 91 -1.30 10.55 -12.51
CA LEU A 91 -1.12 11.62 -11.52
C LEU A 91 0.14 11.40 -10.66
N THR A 92 0.36 10.18 -10.19
CA THR A 92 1.56 9.81 -9.43
C THR A 92 2.83 10.07 -10.24
N ARG A 93 2.81 9.74 -11.54
CA ARG A 93 3.93 10.02 -12.46
C ARG A 93 4.20 11.51 -12.62
N ILE A 94 3.15 12.33 -12.80
CA ILE A 94 3.31 13.78 -12.99
C ILE A 94 3.77 14.46 -11.71
N PHE A 95 3.07 14.21 -10.59
CA PHE A 95 3.29 14.96 -9.35
C PHE A 95 4.51 14.47 -8.58
N TYR A 96 4.70 13.16 -8.49
CA TYR A 96 5.79 12.59 -7.69
C TYR A 96 6.95 12.06 -8.54
N ARG A 97 6.85 12.13 -9.88
CA ARG A 97 7.85 11.60 -10.83
C ARG A 97 8.20 10.13 -10.57
N VAL A 98 7.21 9.36 -10.11
CA VAL A 98 7.31 7.92 -9.89
C VAL A 98 6.50 7.21 -10.97
N ASN A 99 7.16 6.33 -11.71
CA ASN A 99 6.53 5.54 -12.77
C ASN A 99 6.32 4.11 -12.26
N VAL A 100 5.07 3.78 -11.95
CA VAL A 100 4.66 2.45 -11.47
C VAL A 100 3.41 2.00 -12.19
N SER A 101 3.23 0.70 -12.29
CA SER A 101 2.09 0.07 -12.96
C SER A 101 0.83 0.04 -12.09
N ASP A 102 0.96 0.00 -10.76
CA ASP A 102 -0.15 0.00 -9.81
C ASP A 102 0.16 0.83 -8.56
N SER A 103 -0.10 2.14 -8.65
CA SER A 103 0.16 3.07 -7.56
C SER A 103 -0.76 2.90 -6.34
N GLN A 104 -1.90 2.24 -6.53
CA GLN A 104 -2.95 2.13 -5.51
C GLN A 104 -3.00 0.76 -4.82
N THR A 105 -2.05 -0.13 -5.11
CA THR A 105 -1.98 -1.43 -4.45
C THR A 105 -1.77 -1.30 -2.94
N GLY A 106 -2.49 -2.11 -2.14
CA GLY A 106 -2.27 -2.25 -0.70
C GLY A 106 -1.15 -3.24 -0.35
N PHE A 107 -0.68 -4.03 -1.32
CA PHE A 107 0.32 -5.06 -1.10
C PHE A 107 1.73 -4.52 -1.34
N ARG A 108 2.47 -4.28 -0.27
CA ARG A 108 3.82 -3.74 -0.29
C ARG A 108 4.73 -4.50 0.65
N ALA A 109 6.00 -4.64 0.27
CA ALA A 109 7.04 -5.12 1.18
C ALA A 109 8.22 -4.15 1.17
N PHE A 110 8.91 -4.02 2.29
CA PHE A 110 10.08 -3.17 2.43
C PHE A 110 10.94 -3.60 3.63
N THR A 111 12.18 -3.15 3.64
CA THR A 111 13.09 -3.40 4.76
C THR A 111 12.79 -2.47 5.93
N ILE A 112 13.25 -2.83 7.13
CA ILE A 112 13.17 -1.95 8.30
C ILE A 112 13.95 -0.64 8.06
N ASP A 113 15.07 -0.69 7.35
CA ASP A 113 15.86 0.48 7.01
C ASP A 113 15.08 1.44 6.11
N THR A 114 14.28 0.93 5.18
CA THR A 114 13.35 1.72 4.38
C THR A 114 12.29 2.39 5.26
N LEU A 115 11.67 1.62 6.18
CA LEU A 115 10.67 2.16 7.09
C LEU A 115 11.24 3.28 8.00
N ASN A 116 12.49 3.18 8.39
CA ASN A 116 13.15 4.20 9.22
C ASN A 116 13.49 5.49 8.45
N LYS A 117 13.59 5.43 7.12
CA LYS A 117 13.85 6.58 6.26
C LYS A 117 12.60 7.34 5.83
N VAL A 118 11.43 6.69 5.86
CA VAL A 118 10.16 7.29 5.40
C VAL A 118 9.33 7.81 6.55
N ASP A 119 8.66 8.94 6.32
CA ASP A 119 7.73 9.55 7.26
C ASP A 119 6.33 9.60 6.65
N ILE A 120 5.52 8.60 6.97
CA ILE A 120 4.18 8.42 6.42
C ILE A 120 3.17 9.15 7.32
N ARG A 121 2.56 10.23 6.82
CA ARG A 121 1.62 11.09 7.56
C ARG A 121 0.23 11.13 6.96
N ALA A 122 0.06 10.76 5.71
CA ALA A 122 -1.19 10.87 4.98
C ALA A 122 -2.33 10.11 5.66
N ARG A 123 -3.53 10.66 5.49
CA ARG A 123 -4.78 10.07 5.95
C ARG A 123 -5.58 9.51 4.78
N GLY A 124 -6.28 8.40 5.01
CA GLY A 124 -7.14 7.79 3.99
C GLY A 124 -6.34 7.17 2.83
N TYR A 125 -6.85 7.26 1.62
CA TYR A 125 -6.31 6.58 0.44
C TYR A 125 -5.04 7.21 -0.13
N ILE A 126 -4.74 8.45 0.22
CA ILE A 126 -3.53 9.14 -0.24
C ILE A 126 -2.24 8.46 0.26
N ILE A 127 -2.34 7.71 1.34
CA ILE A 127 -1.19 6.97 1.89
C ILE A 127 -0.49 6.10 0.84
N ALA A 128 -1.22 5.57 -0.14
CA ALA A 128 -0.63 4.78 -1.23
C ALA A 128 0.35 5.61 -2.07
N SER A 129 -0.05 6.82 -2.43
CA SER A 129 0.79 7.74 -3.20
C SER A 129 1.90 8.35 -2.34
N GLU A 130 1.66 8.59 -1.05
CA GLU A 130 2.68 9.08 -0.13
C GLU A 130 3.83 8.08 0.03
N PHE A 131 3.57 6.78 0.13
CA PHE A 131 4.64 5.79 0.12
C PHE A 131 5.55 5.94 -1.10
N LEU A 132 4.97 6.08 -2.29
CA LEU A 132 5.72 6.21 -3.53
C LEU A 132 6.53 7.52 -3.56
N ARG A 133 5.93 8.63 -3.11
CA ARG A 133 6.62 9.91 -2.95
C ARG A 133 7.82 9.77 -2.02
N GLN A 134 7.59 9.23 -0.81
CA GLN A 134 8.64 9.03 0.18
C GLN A 134 9.74 8.09 -0.31
N PHE A 135 9.41 7.03 -1.04
CA PHE A 135 10.40 6.16 -1.65
C PHE A 135 11.28 6.92 -2.64
N LYS A 136 10.69 7.79 -3.46
CA LYS A 136 11.42 8.62 -4.42
C LYS A 136 12.32 9.63 -3.73
N GLU A 137 11.79 10.38 -2.78
CA GLU A 137 12.53 11.42 -2.03
C GLU A 137 13.71 10.85 -1.27
N ASN A 138 13.59 9.64 -0.74
CA ASN A 138 14.64 8.96 0.02
C ASN A 138 15.52 8.03 -0.84
N ASN A 139 15.41 8.08 -2.18
CA ASN A 139 16.17 7.23 -3.11
C ASN A 139 16.06 5.73 -2.81
N ILE A 140 14.89 5.27 -2.38
CA ILE A 140 14.60 3.87 -2.11
C ILE A 140 14.52 3.10 -3.44
N LYS A 141 15.28 2.01 -3.54
CA LYS A 141 15.27 1.14 -4.71
C LYS A 141 13.98 0.33 -4.76
N LEU A 142 13.04 0.79 -5.59
CA LEU A 142 11.70 0.21 -5.73
C LEU A 142 11.66 -0.82 -6.86
N LYS A 143 11.01 -1.96 -6.62
CA LYS A 143 10.73 -3.01 -7.62
C LYS A 143 9.24 -3.32 -7.66
N GLU A 144 8.75 -3.73 -8.83
CA GLU A 144 7.39 -4.20 -9.05
C GLU A 144 7.37 -5.73 -9.20
N VAL A 145 6.40 -6.38 -8.56
CA VAL A 145 6.19 -7.82 -8.64
C VAL A 145 4.72 -8.07 -8.93
N THR A 146 4.42 -8.83 -9.98
CA THR A 146 3.04 -9.19 -10.31
C THR A 146 2.47 -10.14 -9.26
N ILE A 147 1.31 -9.79 -8.69
CA ILE A 147 0.60 -10.55 -7.67
C ILE A 147 -0.70 -11.12 -8.20
N THR A 148 -1.23 -12.11 -7.50
CA THR A 148 -2.55 -12.68 -7.74
C THR A 148 -3.62 -11.80 -7.12
N THR A 149 -4.68 -11.50 -7.87
CA THR A 149 -5.84 -10.78 -7.34
C THR A 149 -7.05 -11.71 -7.29
N ILE A 150 -7.67 -11.80 -6.13
CA ILE A 150 -8.84 -12.64 -5.90
C ILE A 150 -10.09 -11.77 -6.02
N TYR A 151 -10.88 -12.00 -7.09
CA TYR A 151 -12.15 -11.32 -7.30
C TYR A 151 -13.30 -12.29 -7.04
N THR A 152 -13.96 -12.15 -5.88
CA THR A 152 -15.24 -12.79 -5.60
C THR A 152 -16.39 -11.75 -5.73
N PRO A 153 -17.65 -12.17 -5.82
CA PRO A 153 -18.77 -11.23 -5.82
C PRO A 153 -18.73 -10.26 -4.63
N GLU A 154 -18.35 -10.75 -3.44
CA GLU A 154 -18.24 -9.95 -2.22
C GLU A 154 -17.08 -8.95 -2.30
N THR A 155 -15.94 -9.33 -2.87
CA THR A 155 -14.77 -8.45 -3.00
C THR A 155 -14.94 -7.44 -4.13
N GLN A 156 -15.73 -7.75 -5.16
CA GLN A 156 -16.08 -6.80 -6.22
C GLN A 156 -17.02 -5.68 -5.72
N ALA A 157 -17.92 -6.00 -4.80
CA ALA A 157 -18.81 -5.03 -4.18
C ALA A 157 -18.07 -4.05 -3.25
N LYS A 158 -16.91 -4.48 -2.72
CA LYS A 158 -16.00 -3.64 -1.92
C LYS A 158 -15.05 -2.89 -2.85
N GLY A 159 -14.75 -1.67 -2.53
CA GLY A 159 -13.73 -0.90 -3.22
C GLY A 159 -14.16 0.52 -3.57
N THR A 160 -13.19 1.28 -4.04
CA THR A 160 -13.34 2.69 -4.34
C THR A 160 -14.24 2.87 -5.57
N ASN A 161 -15.38 3.51 -5.41
CA ASN A 161 -16.21 3.93 -6.54
C ASN A 161 -15.59 5.17 -7.22
N ALA A 162 -16.07 5.51 -8.42
CA ALA A 162 -15.55 6.64 -9.21
C ALA A 162 -15.58 7.98 -8.42
N ILE A 163 -16.57 8.19 -7.56
CA ILE A 163 -16.70 9.40 -6.74
C ILE A 163 -15.59 9.48 -5.69
N VAL A 164 -15.24 8.36 -5.07
CA VAL A 164 -14.12 8.30 -4.12
C VAL A 164 -12.80 8.51 -4.85
N GLY A 165 -12.63 7.93 -6.04
CA GLY A 165 -11.47 8.18 -6.90
C GLY A 165 -11.30 9.68 -7.23
N LEU A 166 -12.38 10.36 -7.60
CA LEU A 166 -12.37 11.81 -7.84
C LEU A 166 -11.99 12.61 -6.57
N LYS A 167 -12.52 12.25 -5.41
CA LYS A 167 -12.17 12.90 -4.14
C LYS A 167 -10.68 12.73 -3.80
N ILE A 168 -10.12 11.55 -4.05
CA ILE A 168 -8.69 11.29 -3.86
C ILE A 168 -7.88 12.19 -4.80
N MET A 169 -8.26 12.25 -6.08
CA MET A 169 -7.62 13.11 -7.08
C MET A 169 -7.61 14.59 -6.66
N PHE A 170 -8.76 15.14 -6.27
CA PHE A 170 -8.86 16.53 -5.82
C PHE A 170 -8.00 16.80 -4.58
N ARG A 171 -7.90 15.84 -3.68
CA ARG A 171 -7.09 15.98 -2.48
C ARG A 171 -5.59 15.93 -2.80
N MET A 172 -5.15 15.03 -3.71
CA MET A 172 -3.76 15.03 -4.21
C MET A 172 -3.41 16.34 -4.89
N LEU A 173 -4.31 16.86 -5.75
CA LEU A 173 -4.11 18.16 -6.40
C LEU A 173 -3.94 19.29 -5.36
N LYS A 174 -4.75 19.28 -4.32
CA LYS A 174 -4.68 20.26 -3.24
C LYS A 174 -3.35 20.18 -2.47
N GLU A 175 -2.90 18.98 -2.11
CA GLU A 175 -1.62 18.77 -1.41
C GLU A 175 -0.44 19.26 -2.27
N VAL A 176 -0.45 18.97 -3.57
CA VAL A 176 0.65 19.39 -4.47
C VAL A 176 0.66 20.88 -4.76
N LEU A 177 -0.50 21.56 -4.76
CA LEU A 177 -0.60 22.99 -5.10
C LEU A 177 -0.44 23.92 -3.89
N PHE A 178 -0.62 23.42 -2.67
CA PHE A 178 -0.69 24.23 -1.45
C PHE A 178 0.27 23.78 -0.33
N GLU A 179 1.10 22.75 -0.55
CA GLU A 179 2.29 22.39 0.23
C GLU A 179 3.59 22.58 -0.59
#